data_283b13422377804e5973f4582c6d3861
#
_entry.id   283b13422377804e5973f4582c6d3861
#
_cell.length_a   1.000
_cell.length_b   1.000
_cell.length_c   1.000
_cell.angle_alpha   90.00
_cell.angle_beta   90.00
_cell.angle_gamma   90.00
#
_symmetry.space_group_name_H-M   'P 1'
#
loop_
_entity.id
_entity.type
_entity.pdbx_description
1 polymer ?
#
loop_
_entity_poly.entity_id
_entity_poly.type
_entity_poly.pdbx_seq_one_letter_code
_entity_poly.pdbx_strand_id
1 'polypeptide(L)'
;FKALCAEVVARHSYGQPILIGTVSVETSETLSKMLDRRGIRHNTLNAKNHAKEAEIIARAGQMGAVTIATNMAGRGTDIKLGKGVAEIGGLAVIGSERHESRRIDNQLRGRSGRQGDPGYSVFYVSFDDELMQRFAGEKLQSFSSYLDDDMAIENKMVSRAIENAQKRVEGQNFDSRKHILEYDDVMRQQREIMYKERDEIMSLDNLDDIIKGMFNQAIEMTIKQYIIDD
;
A
#
# COMPACT_ATOMS: atom_id res chain seq x y z
N PHE A 1 7.09 -6.40 -17.78
CA PHE A 1 6.09 -7.48 -17.82
C PHE A 1 6.52 -8.67 -18.69
N LYS A 2 7.24 -8.48 -19.81
CA LYS A 2 7.70 -9.62 -20.66
C LYS A 2 8.58 -10.60 -19.86
N ALA A 3 9.58 -10.10 -19.13
CA ALA A 3 10.49 -10.90 -18.31
C ALA A 3 9.75 -11.60 -17.15
N LEU A 4 8.82 -10.90 -16.46
CA LEU A 4 7.97 -11.50 -15.44
C LEU A 4 7.18 -12.67 -15.99
N CYS A 5 6.53 -12.50 -17.14
CA CYS A 5 5.76 -13.57 -17.76
C CYS A 5 6.65 -14.75 -18.23
N ALA A 6 7.89 -14.50 -18.65
CA ALA A 6 8.85 -15.56 -18.98
C ALA A 6 9.22 -16.39 -17.75
N GLU A 7 9.45 -15.74 -16.60
CA GLU A 7 9.70 -16.40 -15.31
C GLU A 7 8.49 -17.26 -14.88
N VAL A 8 7.26 -16.72 -15.04
CA VAL A 8 6.04 -17.47 -14.73
C VAL A 8 5.96 -18.74 -15.59
N VAL A 9 6.19 -18.63 -16.89
CA VAL A 9 6.18 -19.80 -17.80
C VAL A 9 7.24 -20.82 -17.39
N ALA A 10 8.46 -20.38 -17.10
CA ALA A 10 9.56 -21.25 -16.69
C ALA A 10 9.23 -22.01 -15.40
N ARG A 11 8.69 -21.34 -14.38
CA ARG A 11 8.32 -21.97 -13.10
C ARG A 11 7.10 -22.86 -13.21
N HIS A 12 6.09 -22.42 -13.96
CA HIS A 12 4.88 -23.20 -14.19
C HIS A 12 5.19 -24.53 -14.92
N SER A 13 6.21 -24.56 -15.80
CA SER A 13 6.56 -25.76 -16.58
C SER A 13 6.96 -26.97 -15.73
N TYR A 14 7.52 -26.74 -14.53
CA TYR A 14 7.83 -27.83 -13.58
C TYR A 14 6.86 -27.89 -12.38
N GLY A 15 5.72 -27.18 -12.50
CA GLY A 15 4.62 -27.33 -11.55
C GLY A 15 4.74 -26.45 -10.30
N GLN A 16 5.71 -25.52 -10.19
CA GLN A 16 5.82 -24.65 -9.03
C GLN A 16 4.60 -23.70 -8.93
N PRO A 17 3.91 -23.62 -7.78
CA PRO A 17 2.85 -22.65 -7.61
C PRO A 17 3.39 -21.22 -7.56
N ILE A 18 2.66 -20.28 -8.16
CA ILE A 18 3.10 -18.89 -8.34
C ILE A 18 2.02 -17.96 -7.86
N LEU A 19 2.42 -17.02 -7.00
CA LEU A 19 1.61 -15.88 -6.58
C LEU A 19 2.22 -14.60 -7.15
N ILE A 20 1.48 -13.93 -8.02
CA ILE A 20 1.88 -12.66 -8.63
C ILE A 20 1.19 -11.53 -7.86
N GLY A 21 1.98 -10.65 -7.23
CA GLY A 21 1.49 -9.45 -6.56
C GLY A 21 1.52 -8.24 -7.48
N THR A 22 0.40 -7.53 -7.58
CA THR A 22 0.28 -6.29 -8.35
C THR A 22 -0.15 -5.12 -7.48
N VAL A 23 0.24 -3.91 -7.81
CA VAL A 23 -0.14 -2.70 -7.07
C VAL A 23 -1.54 -2.24 -7.48
N SER A 24 -1.88 -2.34 -8.76
CA SER A 24 -3.16 -1.87 -9.29
C SER A 24 -4.01 -3.00 -9.92
N VAL A 25 -5.31 -2.72 -10.08
CA VAL A 25 -6.23 -3.63 -10.77
C VAL A 25 -5.90 -3.67 -12.26
N GLU A 26 -5.54 -2.54 -12.85
CA GLU A 26 -5.17 -2.39 -14.26
C GLU A 26 -3.95 -3.26 -14.60
N THR A 27 -2.93 -3.23 -13.74
CA THR A 27 -1.74 -4.08 -13.85
C THR A 27 -2.12 -5.56 -13.79
N SER A 28 -3.03 -5.93 -12.88
CA SER A 28 -3.50 -7.31 -12.77
C SER A 28 -4.23 -7.79 -14.01
N GLU A 29 -5.09 -6.96 -14.60
CA GLU A 29 -5.82 -7.27 -15.84
C GLU A 29 -4.87 -7.37 -17.04
N THR A 30 -3.87 -6.49 -17.12
CA THR A 30 -2.86 -6.52 -18.18
C THR A 30 -2.03 -7.80 -18.11
N LEU A 31 -1.55 -8.17 -16.94
CA LEU A 31 -0.81 -9.43 -16.73
C LEU A 31 -1.67 -10.65 -17.00
N SER A 32 -2.95 -10.64 -16.60
CA SER A 32 -3.90 -11.69 -16.90
C SER A 32 -4.01 -11.94 -18.42
N LYS A 33 -4.23 -10.89 -19.21
CA LYS A 33 -4.26 -10.98 -20.67
C LYS A 33 -2.95 -11.49 -21.28
N MET A 34 -1.80 -11.13 -20.69
CA MET A 34 -0.50 -11.59 -21.15
C MET A 34 -0.25 -13.07 -20.84
N LEU A 35 -0.75 -13.59 -19.72
CA LEU A 35 -0.68 -15.01 -19.35
C LEU A 35 -1.66 -15.85 -20.20
N ASP A 36 -2.86 -15.34 -20.45
CA ASP A 36 -3.83 -16.00 -21.35
C ASP A 36 -3.24 -16.22 -22.76
N ARG A 37 -2.58 -15.21 -23.31
CA ARG A 37 -1.89 -15.33 -24.62
C ARG A 37 -0.78 -16.38 -24.64
N ARG A 38 -0.24 -16.75 -23.45
CA ARG A 38 0.77 -17.80 -23.29
C ARG A 38 0.18 -19.15 -22.90
N GLY A 39 -1.15 -19.24 -22.80
CA GLY A 39 -1.85 -20.47 -22.44
C GLY A 39 -1.74 -20.85 -20.97
N ILE A 40 -1.33 -19.93 -20.08
CA ILE A 40 -1.19 -20.18 -18.65
C ILE A 40 -2.54 -19.96 -17.96
N ARG A 41 -3.13 -21.03 -17.45
CA ARG A 41 -4.34 -20.96 -16.61
C ARG A 41 -4.02 -20.30 -15.29
N HIS A 42 -4.79 -19.31 -14.91
CA HIS A 42 -4.57 -18.57 -13.66
C HIS A 42 -5.88 -18.10 -13.05
N ASN A 43 -5.82 -17.73 -11.77
CA ASN A 43 -6.91 -17.06 -11.06
C ASN A 43 -6.52 -15.62 -10.77
N THR A 44 -7.47 -14.70 -10.88
CA THR A 44 -7.24 -13.28 -10.55
C THR A 44 -8.09 -12.89 -9.34
N LEU A 45 -7.41 -12.38 -8.31
CA LEU A 45 -8.00 -11.84 -7.09
C LEU A 45 -7.89 -10.32 -7.12
N ASN A 46 -9.02 -9.66 -7.27
CA ASN A 46 -9.14 -8.22 -7.17
C ASN A 46 -10.34 -7.85 -6.30
N ALA A 47 -10.46 -6.58 -5.94
CA ALA A 47 -11.54 -6.06 -5.10
C ALA A 47 -12.97 -6.34 -5.62
N LYS A 48 -13.10 -6.79 -6.87
CA LYS A 48 -14.40 -7.13 -7.49
C LYS A 48 -14.90 -8.54 -7.15
N ASN A 49 -14.05 -9.44 -6.62
CA ASN A 49 -14.34 -10.87 -6.50
C ASN A 49 -14.20 -11.44 -5.06
N HIS A 50 -14.58 -10.68 -4.04
CA HIS A 50 -14.42 -11.08 -2.62
C HIS A 50 -15.07 -12.40 -2.22
N ALA A 51 -16.20 -12.79 -2.83
CA ALA A 51 -16.94 -13.98 -2.42
C ALA A 51 -16.18 -15.31 -2.63
N LYS A 52 -15.22 -15.36 -3.56
CA LYS A 52 -14.40 -16.54 -3.87
C LYS A 52 -12.96 -16.43 -3.41
N GLU A 53 -12.60 -15.36 -2.76
CA GLU A 53 -11.22 -15.03 -2.38
C GLU A 53 -10.59 -16.14 -1.52
N ALA A 54 -11.28 -16.55 -0.46
CA ALA A 54 -10.77 -17.58 0.46
C ALA A 54 -10.53 -18.93 -0.24
N GLU A 55 -11.41 -19.32 -1.17
CA GLU A 55 -11.29 -20.56 -1.91
C GLU A 55 -10.10 -20.52 -2.89
N ILE A 56 -9.93 -19.41 -3.61
CA ILE A 56 -8.82 -19.23 -4.55
C ILE A 56 -7.48 -19.22 -3.81
N ILE A 57 -7.40 -18.50 -2.68
CA ILE A 57 -6.19 -18.44 -1.84
C ILE A 57 -5.86 -19.84 -1.26
N ALA A 58 -6.85 -20.59 -0.81
CA ALA A 58 -6.63 -21.94 -0.29
C ALA A 58 -6.01 -22.86 -1.36
N ARG A 59 -6.30 -22.62 -2.64
CA ARG A 59 -5.76 -23.39 -3.78
C ARG A 59 -4.46 -22.82 -4.34
N ALA A 60 -4.06 -21.60 -3.96
CA ALA A 60 -2.89 -20.93 -4.52
C ALA A 60 -1.55 -21.66 -4.25
N GLY A 61 -1.49 -22.51 -3.23
CA GLY A 61 -0.32 -23.33 -2.91
C GLY A 61 -0.30 -24.71 -3.57
N GLN A 62 -1.27 -25.04 -4.42
CA GLN A 62 -1.31 -26.33 -5.11
C GLN A 62 -0.36 -26.36 -6.30
N MET A 63 0.11 -27.55 -6.66
CA MET A 63 1.03 -27.75 -7.78
C MET A 63 0.46 -27.14 -9.09
N GLY A 64 1.26 -26.33 -9.76
CA GLY A 64 0.91 -25.65 -11.01
C GLY A 64 -0.11 -24.52 -10.88
N ALA A 65 -0.51 -24.15 -9.66
CA ALA A 65 -1.43 -23.02 -9.47
C ALA A 65 -0.74 -21.69 -9.79
N VAL A 66 -1.40 -20.84 -10.58
CA VAL A 66 -0.97 -19.46 -10.82
C VAL A 66 -2.08 -18.53 -10.35
N THR A 67 -1.71 -17.59 -9.47
CA THR A 67 -2.67 -16.64 -8.90
C THR A 67 -2.12 -15.23 -9.03
N ILE A 68 -2.90 -14.33 -9.62
CA ILE A 68 -2.62 -12.89 -9.63
C ILE A 68 -3.44 -12.26 -8.51
N ALA A 69 -2.81 -11.53 -7.61
CA ALA A 69 -3.49 -10.88 -6.51
C ALA A 69 -3.08 -9.41 -6.41
N THR A 70 -4.06 -8.51 -6.31
CA THR A 70 -3.76 -7.15 -5.87
C THR A 70 -3.38 -7.18 -4.39
N ASN A 71 -2.61 -6.19 -3.98
CA ASN A 71 -1.88 -6.13 -2.71
C ASN A 71 -2.68 -6.48 -1.45
N MET A 72 -3.97 -6.20 -1.43
CA MET A 72 -4.85 -6.39 -0.28
C MET A 72 -5.56 -7.76 -0.28
N ALA A 73 -5.56 -8.46 -1.41
CA ALA A 73 -6.28 -9.72 -1.55
C ALA A 73 -5.61 -10.85 -0.76
N GLY A 74 -6.40 -11.64 -0.06
CA GLY A 74 -5.93 -12.79 0.74
C GLY A 74 -5.19 -12.41 2.03
N ARG A 75 -5.31 -11.17 2.53
CA ARG A 75 -4.73 -10.79 3.81
C ARG A 75 -5.39 -11.58 4.96
N GLY A 76 -4.56 -12.16 5.84
CA GLY A 76 -5.04 -12.98 6.96
C GLY A 76 -5.28 -14.46 6.63
N THR A 77 -5.25 -14.85 5.34
CA THR A 77 -5.39 -16.24 4.92
C THR A 77 -4.02 -16.87 4.70
N ASP A 78 -3.79 -18.05 5.24
CA ASP A 78 -2.56 -18.82 5.04
C ASP A 78 -2.62 -19.64 3.75
N ILE A 79 -1.53 -19.62 2.97
CA ILE A 79 -1.39 -20.42 1.75
C ILE A 79 -0.65 -21.71 2.14
N LYS A 80 -1.39 -22.82 2.23
CA LYS A 80 -0.80 -24.12 2.53
C LYS A 80 -0.28 -24.75 1.25
N LEU A 81 0.95 -25.27 1.31
CA LEU A 81 1.55 -25.96 0.18
C LEU A 81 0.87 -27.31 -0.04
N GLY A 82 0.61 -27.64 -1.31
CA GLY A 82 0.16 -28.94 -1.73
C GLY A 82 1.25 -30.01 -1.57
N LYS A 83 0.86 -31.29 -1.68
CA LYS A 83 1.80 -32.40 -1.61
C LYS A 83 2.84 -32.30 -2.74
N GLY A 84 4.11 -32.46 -2.42
CA GLY A 84 5.21 -32.40 -3.40
C GLY A 84 5.68 -30.99 -3.78
N VAL A 85 5.01 -29.95 -3.32
CA VAL A 85 5.36 -28.56 -3.67
C VAL A 85 6.62 -28.09 -2.95
N ALA A 86 6.85 -28.55 -1.72
CA ALA A 86 8.07 -28.22 -0.98
C ALA A 86 9.33 -28.71 -1.70
N GLU A 87 9.28 -29.91 -2.30
CA GLU A 87 10.40 -30.53 -3.02
C GLU A 87 10.80 -29.76 -4.29
N ILE A 88 9.86 -29.06 -4.90
CA ILE A 88 10.11 -28.21 -6.10
C ILE A 88 10.38 -26.74 -5.76
N GLY A 89 10.66 -26.43 -4.49
CA GLY A 89 11.04 -25.08 -4.03
C GLY A 89 9.93 -24.25 -3.45
N GLY A 90 8.77 -24.82 -3.14
CA GLY A 90 7.66 -24.17 -2.46
C GLY A 90 6.93 -23.11 -3.31
N LEU A 91 6.27 -22.17 -2.65
CA LEU A 91 5.55 -21.08 -3.32
C LEU A 91 6.51 -20.03 -3.88
N ALA A 92 6.38 -19.71 -5.17
CA ALA A 92 7.06 -18.59 -5.78
C ALA A 92 6.18 -17.33 -5.70
N VAL A 93 6.70 -16.26 -5.11
CA VAL A 93 6.07 -14.94 -5.02
C VAL A 93 6.77 -13.97 -5.94
N ILE A 94 6.05 -13.40 -6.90
CA ILE A 94 6.58 -12.49 -7.90
C ILE A 94 5.83 -11.16 -7.78
N GLY A 95 6.54 -10.07 -7.43
CA GLY A 95 5.99 -8.72 -7.48
C GLY A 95 6.16 -8.10 -8.87
N SER A 96 5.11 -7.51 -9.42
CA SER A 96 5.15 -6.84 -10.73
C SER A 96 5.84 -5.48 -10.68
N GLU A 97 5.94 -4.91 -9.51
CA GLU A 97 6.53 -3.59 -9.20
C GLU A 97 6.74 -3.47 -7.69
N ARG A 98 7.41 -2.40 -7.24
CA ARG A 98 7.56 -2.10 -5.82
C ARG A 98 6.44 -1.20 -5.33
N HIS A 99 5.99 -1.46 -4.11
CA HIS A 99 5.02 -0.61 -3.44
C HIS A 99 5.69 0.63 -2.86
N GLU A 100 4.89 1.64 -2.52
CA GLU A 100 5.34 2.85 -1.84
C GLU A 100 5.97 2.58 -0.46
N SER A 101 5.63 1.47 0.17
CA SER A 101 6.15 1.09 1.47
C SER A 101 6.82 -0.27 1.43
N ARG A 102 8.05 -0.34 1.94
CA ARG A 102 8.80 -1.58 2.12
C ARG A 102 8.05 -2.63 2.95
N ARG A 103 7.24 -2.16 3.90
CA ARG A 103 6.41 -3.04 4.73
C ARG A 103 5.41 -3.83 3.89
N ILE A 104 4.84 -3.22 2.87
CA ILE A 104 3.89 -3.88 1.97
C ILE A 104 4.61 -4.92 1.10
N ASP A 105 5.78 -4.59 0.58
CA ASP A 105 6.62 -5.56 -0.14
C ASP A 105 6.96 -6.77 0.73
N ASN A 106 7.30 -6.53 2.00
CA ASN A 106 7.58 -7.62 2.95
C ASN A 106 6.34 -8.46 3.29
N GLN A 107 5.14 -7.88 3.29
CA GLN A 107 3.89 -8.65 3.44
C GLN A 107 3.66 -9.58 2.24
N LEU A 108 3.99 -9.12 1.03
CA LEU A 108 3.92 -9.95 -0.16
C LEU A 108 4.98 -11.07 -0.11
N ARG A 109 6.24 -10.74 0.17
CA ARG A 109 7.32 -11.73 0.34
C ARG A 109 6.99 -12.78 1.39
N GLY A 110 6.42 -12.35 2.52
CA GLY A 110 6.03 -13.20 3.64
C GLY A 110 4.87 -14.15 3.34
N ARG A 111 4.34 -14.19 2.11
CA ARG A 111 3.44 -15.23 1.64
C ARG A 111 4.16 -16.53 1.31
N SER A 112 5.46 -16.46 0.98
CA SER A 112 6.35 -17.58 0.70
C SER A 112 7.23 -17.91 1.91
N GLY A 113 7.77 -19.13 1.99
CA GLY A 113 8.72 -19.55 3.02
C GLY A 113 8.14 -19.59 4.43
N ARG A 114 6.86 -19.94 4.58
CA ARG A 114 6.19 -20.00 5.88
C ARG A 114 6.48 -21.32 6.59
N GLN A 115 6.53 -21.27 7.91
CA GLN A 115 6.66 -22.44 8.79
C GLN A 115 7.88 -23.34 8.49
N GLY A 116 8.94 -22.76 7.90
CA GLY A 116 10.13 -23.52 7.52
C GLY A 116 10.08 -24.13 6.13
N ASP A 117 8.99 -23.96 5.39
CA ASP A 117 8.90 -24.39 4.00
C ASP A 117 9.87 -23.63 3.12
N PRO A 118 10.42 -24.24 2.05
CA PRO A 118 11.15 -23.51 1.04
C PRO A 118 10.23 -22.54 0.31
N GLY A 119 10.83 -21.50 -0.26
CA GLY A 119 10.09 -20.51 -1.01
C GLY A 119 11.00 -19.60 -1.84
N TYR A 120 10.39 -18.92 -2.80
CA TYR A 120 11.10 -17.98 -3.67
C TYR A 120 10.36 -16.65 -3.71
N SER A 121 11.11 -15.55 -3.76
CA SER A 121 10.49 -14.24 -3.97
C SER A 121 11.37 -13.33 -4.81
N VAL A 122 10.78 -12.66 -5.79
CA VAL A 122 11.43 -11.69 -6.67
C VAL A 122 10.49 -10.54 -6.99
N PHE A 123 11.06 -9.36 -7.24
CA PHE A 123 10.33 -8.20 -7.74
C PHE A 123 10.90 -7.79 -9.08
N TYR A 124 10.03 -7.63 -10.07
CA TYR A 124 10.35 -7.06 -11.36
C TYR A 124 10.01 -5.57 -11.32
N VAL A 125 11.00 -4.73 -11.52
CA VAL A 125 10.89 -3.27 -11.42
C VAL A 125 11.26 -2.66 -12.76
N SER A 126 10.50 -1.65 -13.19
CA SER A 126 10.80 -0.82 -14.35
C SER A 126 11.17 0.60 -13.92
N PHE A 127 11.95 1.29 -14.73
CA PHE A 127 12.14 2.74 -14.56
C PHE A 127 10.86 3.54 -14.84
N ASP A 128 9.90 2.93 -15.55
CA ASP A 128 8.58 3.52 -15.81
C ASP A 128 7.61 3.39 -14.63
N ASP A 129 7.96 2.59 -13.60
CA ASP A 129 7.12 2.46 -12.42
C ASP A 129 6.99 3.82 -11.70
N GLU A 130 5.79 4.12 -11.21
CA GLU A 130 5.46 5.41 -10.58
C GLU A 130 6.43 5.78 -9.44
N LEU A 131 6.82 4.81 -8.63
CA LEU A 131 7.80 4.98 -7.57
C LEU A 131 9.15 5.48 -8.10
N MET A 132 9.59 4.91 -9.24
CA MET A 132 10.86 5.25 -9.85
C MET A 132 10.82 6.63 -10.51
N GLN A 133 9.75 6.94 -11.24
CA GLN A 133 9.58 8.23 -11.91
C GLN A 133 9.53 9.39 -10.92
N ARG A 134 8.82 9.24 -9.80
CA ARG A 134 8.63 10.32 -8.83
C ARG A 134 9.80 10.51 -7.87
N PHE A 135 10.51 9.44 -7.50
CA PHE A 135 11.42 9.46 -6.35
C PHE A 135 12.85 8.96 -6.62
N ALA A 136 13.12 8.35 -7.77
CA ALA A 136 14.42 7.76 -8.07
C ALA A 136 15.54 8.76 -8.34
N GLY A 137 15.19 10.01 -8.61
CA GLY A 137 16.12 11.12 -8.88
C GLY A 137 16.70 11.12 -10.29
N GLU A 138 17.16 12.30 -10.73
CA GLU A 138 17.64 12.58 -12.10
C GLU A 138 18.79 11.66 -12.56
N LYS A 139 19.67 11.27 -11.62
CA LYS A 139 20.83 10.41 -11.94
C LYS A 139 20.43 9.00 -12.39
N LEU A 140 19.31 8.49 -11.87
CA LEU A 140 18.84 7.16 -12.23
C LEU A 140 18.04 7.20 -13.55
N GLN A 141 17.32 8.29 -13.79
CA GLN A 141 16.64 8.55 -15.06
C GLN A 141 17.65 8.70 -16.21
N SER A 142 18.75 9.41 -15.98
CA SER A 142 19.83 9.52 -16.98
C SER A 142 20.49 8.16 -17.26
N PHE A 143 20.57 7.28 -16.26
CA PHE A 143 21.13 5.95 -16.44
C PHE A 143 20.22 5.04 -17.27
N SER A 144 18.90 5.21 -17.19
CA SER A 144 17.93 4.42 -17.97
C SER A 144 18.07 4.65 -19.48
N SER A 145 18.48 5.87 -19.91
CA SER A 145 18.64 6.21 -21.32
C SER A 145 19.85 5.53 -22.01
N TYR A 146 20.76 4.95 -21.22
CA TYR A 146 21.95 4.22 -21.73
C TYR A 146 21.76 2.70 -21.75
N LEU A 147 20.60 2.20 -21.32
CA LEU A 147 20.34 0.78 -21.20
C LEU A 147 19.37 0.33 -22.29
N ASP A 148 19.62 -0.86 -22.87
CA ASP A 148 18.67 -1.52 -23.74
C ASP A 148 17.42 -1.95 -22.93
N ASP A 149 16.23 -1.75 -23.50
CA ASP A 149 14.93 -2.04 -22.88
C ASP A 149 14.76 -3.50 -22.41
N ASP A 150 15.52 -4.43 -22.97
CA ASP A 150 15.43 -5.86 -22.66
C ASP A 150 16.56 -6.34 -21.70
N MET A 151 17.40 -5.43 -21.17
CA MET A 151 18.52 -5.80 -20.30
C MET A 151 18.10 -5.88 -18.83
N ALA A 152 18.26 -7.05 -18.21
CA ALA A 152 18.05 -7.20 -16.77
C ALA A 152 19.20 -6.54 -15.99
N ILE A 153 18.83 -5.60 -15.11
CA ILE A 153 19.82 -4.87 -14.29
C ILE A 153 19.80 -5.41 -12.87
N GLU A 154 20.75 -6.26 -12.56
CA GLU A 154 21.01 -6.71 -11.18
C GLU A 154 22.15 -5.90 -10.57
N ASN A 155 21.86 -4.70 -10.06
CA ASN A 155 22.85 -3.83 -9.45
C ASN A 155 22.43 -3.39 -8.04
N LYS A 156 23.36 -3.53 -7.08
CA LYS A 156 23.16 -3.06 -5.69
C LYS A 156 22.86 -1.55 -5.60
N MET A 157 23.35 -0.76 -6.56
CA MET A 157 23.09 0.69 -6.61
C MET A 157 21.61 0.95 -6.91
N VAL A 158 21.02 0.24 -7.88
CA VAL A 158 19.61 0.34 -8.23
C VAL A 158 18.73 -0.09 -7.05
N SER A 159 19.07 -1.19 -6.39
CA SER A 159 18.35 -1.65 -5.19
C SER A 159 18.36 -0.61 -4.08
N ARG A 160 19.49 0.04 -3.82
CA ARG A 160 19.59 1.14 -2.83
C ARG A 160 18.78 2.38 -3.24
N ALA A 161 18.76 2.70 -4.53
CA ALA A 161 17.98 3.83 -5.04
C ALA A 161 16.48 3.60 -4.83
N ILE A 162 15.99 2.38 -5.08
CA ILE A 162 14.61 1.98 -4.82
C ILE A 162 14.29 2.09 -3.31
N GLU A 163 15.15 1.57 -2.44
CA GLU A 163 14.97 1.67 -0.99
C GLU A 163 14.94 3.14 -0.51
N ASN A 164 15.76 4.00 -1.07
CA ASN A 164 15.75 5.42 -0.75
C ASN A 164 14.50 6.13 -1.27
N ALA A 165 14.02 5.76 -2.45
CA ALA A 165 12.75 6.24 -3.00
C ALA A 165 11.58 5.87 -2.06
N GLN A 166 11.49 4.61 -1.63
CA GLN A 166 10.49 4.16 -0.67
C GLN A 166 10.55 4.94 0.66
N LYS A 167 11.75 5.16 1.21
CA LYS A 167 11.91 5.95 2.45
C LYS A 167 11.42 7.39 2.29
N ARG A 168 11.63 8.01 1.13
CA ARG A 168 11.12 9.38 0.86
C ARG A 168 9.60 9.41 0.83
N VAL A 169 8.97 8.47 0.14
CA VAL A 169 7.51 8.34 0.11
C VAL A 169 6.95 8.10 1.49
N GLU A 170 7.53 7.17 2.25
CA GLU A 170 7.10 6.89 3.62
C GLU A 170 7.20 8.13 4.51
N GLY A 171 8.28 8.94 4.38
CA GLY A 171 8.45 10.20 5.08
C GLY A 171 7.37 11.21 4.73
N GLN A 172 7.12 11.46 3.45
CA GLN A 172 6.08 12.38 3.00
C GLN A 172 4.67 11.94 3.48
N ASN A 173 4.37 10.66 3.37
CA ASN A 173 3.11 10.11 3.83
C ASN A 173 2.96 10.19 5.36
N PHE A 174 4.06 10.07 6.10
CA PHE A 174 4.08 10.28 7.55
C PHE A 174 3.80 11.74 7.90
N ASP A 175 4.50 12.69 7.27
CA ASP A 175 4.33 14.12 7.52
C ASP A 175 2.90 14.58 7.17
N SER A 176 2.37 14.13 6.03
CA SER A 176 0.99 14.43 5.64
C SER A 176 -0.03 13.92 6.67
N ARG A 177 0.13 12.68 7.16
CA ARG A 177 -0.75 12.14 8.20
C ARG A 177 -0.60 12.88 9.52
N LYS A 178 0.61 13.28 9.88
CA LYS A 178 0.87 14.08 11.09
C LYS A 178 0.14 15.42 11.03
N HIS A 179 0.23 16.13 9.92
CA HIS A 179 -0.50 17.39 9.73
C HIS A 179 -2.01 17.22 9.82
N ILE A 180 -2.56 16.16 9.22
CA ILE A 180 -3.99 15.87 9.33
C ILE A 180 -4.40 15.64 10.79
N LEU A 181 -3.60 14.90 11.57
CA LEU A 181 -3.86 14.66 12.99
C LEU A 181 -3.77 15.94 13.81
N GLU A 182 -2.79 16.81 13.52
CA GLU A 182 -2.66 18.12 14.18
C GLU A 182 -3.89 19.00 13.91
N TYR A 183 -4.41 18.99 12.67
CA TYR A 183 -5.64 19.68 12.31
C TYR A 183 -6.87 19.12 13.03
N ASP A 184 -7.00 17.80 13.05
CA ASP A 184 -8.12 17.13 13.73
C ASP A 184 -8.11 17.39 15.24
N ASP A 185 -6.92 17.49 15.84
CA ASP A 185 -6.76 17.80 17.28
C ASP A 185 -7.30 19.21 17.61
N VAL A 186 -7.02 20.21 16.78
CA VAL A 186 -7.59 21.57 16.93
C VAL A 186 -9.12 21.53 16.83
N MET A 187 -9.65 20.85 15.83
CA MET A 187 -11.10 20.71 15.65
C MET A 187 -11.76 19.95 16.80
N ARG A 188 -11.07 18.96 17.34
CA ARG A 188 -11.53 18.22 18.53
C ARG A 188 -11.60 19.11 19.75
N GLN A 189 -10.55 19.89 20.02
CA GLN A 189 -10.52 20.83 21.14
C GLN A 189 -11.64 21.87 21.04
N GLN A 190 -11.86 22.45 19.87
CA GLN A 190 -12.96 23.39 19.65
C GLN A 190 -14.33 22.74 19.92
N ARG A 191 -14.49 21.51 19.46
CA ARG A 191 -15.73 20.74 19.69
C ARG A 191 -15.95 20.43 21.17
N GLU A 192 -14.90 20.04 21.89
CA GLU A 192 -14.95 19.76 23.33
C GLU A 192 -15.35 21.02 24.13
N ILE A 193 -14.79 22.18 23.79
CA ILE A 193 -15.16 23.47 24.40
C ILE A 193 -16.65 23.75 24.19
N MET A 194 -17.12 23.68 22.95
CA MET A 194 -18.52 23.94 22.62
C MET A 194 -19.48 22.97 23.30
N TYR A 195 -19.14 21.68 23.36
CA TYR A 195 -19.97 20.72 24.08
C TYR A 195 -19.96 20.93 25.59
N LYS A 196 -18.85 21.30 26.15
CA LYS A 196 -18.75 21.63 27.59
C LYS A 196 -19.62 22.84 27.94
N GLU A 197 -19.50 23.93 27.16
CA GLU A 197 -20.37 25.12 27.32
C GLU A 197 -21.84 24.78 27.18
N ARG A 198 -22.21 23.97 26.19
CA ARG A 198 -23.56 23.51 25.97
C ARG A 198 -24.07 22.71 27.18
N ASP A 199 -23.30 21.77 27.68
CA ASP A 199 -23.68 20.91 28.79
C ASP A 199 -23.80 21.71 30.11
N GLU A 200 -22.92 22.71 30.31
CA GLU A 200 -23.03 23.66 31.41
C GLU A 200 -24.34 24.44 31.35
N ILE A 201 -24.69 25.02 30.19
CA ILE A 201 -25.94 25.76 29.99
C ILE A 201 -27.16 24.84 30.23
N MET A 202 -27.14 23.61 29.71
CA MET A 202 -28.26 22.67 29.86
C MET A 202 -28.44 22.14 31.28
N SER A 203 -27.42 22.17 32.11
CA SER A 203 -27.45 21.68 33.49
C SER A 203 -27.88 22.74 34.53
N LEU A 204 -28.01 24.00 34.12
CA LEU A 204 -28.35 25.11 35.01
C LEU A 204 -29.84 25.40 34.99
N ASP A 205 -30.42 25.57 36.17
CA ASP A 205 -31.82 25.97 36.34
C ASP A 205 -32.04 27.48 36.05
N ASN A 206 -30.99 28.31 36.16
CA ASN A 206 -31.02 29.74 35.89
C ASN A 206 -29.79 30.16 35.07
N LEU A 207 -30.02 30.90 33.99
CA LEU A 207 -28.99 31.36 33.04
C LEU A 207 -28.61 32.83 33.22
N ASP A 208 -29.19 33.57 34.19
CA ASP A 208 -28.99 35.02 34.32
C ASP A 208 -27.50 35.43 34.46
N ASP A 209 -26.75 34.69 35.22
CA ASP A 209 -25.32 35.01 35.44
C ASP A 209 -24.47 34.75 34.20
N ILE A 210 -24.74 33.69 33.44
CA ILE A 210 -24.08 33.40 32.17
C ILE A 210 -24.40 34.51 31.15
N ILE A 211 -25.68 34.88 31.02
CA ILE A 211 -26.11 35.93 30.10
C ILE A 211 -25.46 37.27 30.44
N LYS A 212 -25.43 37.65 31.72
CA LYS A 212 -24.71 38.86 32.17
C LYS A 212 -23.22 38.80 31.85
N GLY A 213 -22.59 37.65 32.04
CA GLY A 213 -21.17 37.43 31.68
C GLY A 213 -20.93 37.65 30.20
N MET A 214 -21.78 37.08 29.33
CA MET A 214 -21.71 37.25 27.87
C MET A 214 -21.86 38.71 27.45
N PHE A 215 -22.84 39.43 28.03
CA PHE A 215 -23.01 40.87 27.77
C PHE A 215 -21.80 41.69 28.19
N ASN A 216 -21.25 41.46 29.36
CA ASN A 216 -20.04 42.17 29.82
C ASN A 216 -18.86 41.90 28.89
N GLN A 217 -18.65 40.67 28.47
CA GLN A 217 -17.58 40.31 27.53
C GLN A 217 -17.77 40.96 26.16
N ALA A 218 -19.00 41.00 25.64
CA ALA A 218 -19.31 41.68 24.37
C ALA A 218 -19.05 43.18 24.46
N ILE A 219 -19.41 43.80 25.56
CA ILE A 219 -19.16 45.25 25.83
C ILE A 219 -17.63 45.50 25.89
N GLU A 220 -16.89 44.72 26.65
CA GLU A 220 -15.44 44.85 26.75
C GLU A 220 -14.74 44.70 25.38
N MET A 221 -15.15 43.72 24.59
CA MET A 221 -14.62 43.51 23.24
C MET A 221 -14.91 44.73 22.35
N THR A 222 -16.11 45.27 22.41
CA THR A 222 -16.50 46.42 21.62
C THR A 222 -15.72 47.65 22.07
N ILE A 223 -15.56 47.85 23.36
CA ILE A 223 -14.76 48.97 23.88
C ILE A 223 -13.31 48.88 23.40
N LYS A 224 -12.67 47.71 23.53
CA LYS A 224 -11.30 47.47 23.05
C LYS A 224 -11.13 47.67 21.54
N GLN A 225 -12.18 47.43 20.78
CA GLN A 225 -12.11 47.59 19.31
C GLN A 225 -12.20 49.08 18.88
N TYR A 226 -12.93 49.90 19.63
CA TYR A 226 -13.20 51.31 19.26
C TYR A 226 -12.47 52.36 20.11
N ILE A 227 -12.02 52.01 21.30
CA ILE A 227 -11.20 52.86 22.15
C ILE A 227 -9.78 52.36 22.04
N ILE A 228 -9.00 53.01 21.18
CA ILE A 228 -7.56 52.86 21.12
C ILE A 228 -7.03 53.79 22.24
N ASP A 229 -6.42 53.20 23.28
CA ASP A 229 -5.67 53.98 24.24
C ASP A 229 -4.51 54.68 23.51
N ASP A 230 -4.49 56.03 23.58
CA ASP A 230 -3.38 56.87 23.11
C ASP A 230 -2.12 56.65 23.96
#